data_8b21fe8e6e5103a89e16859dd8003d40
#
_entry.id   8b21fe8e6e5103a89e16859dd8003d40
#
_cell.length_a   1.000
_cell.length_b   1.000
_cell.length_c   1.000
_cell.angle_alpha   90.00
_cell.angle_beta   90.00
_cell.angle_gamma   90.00
#
_symmetry.space_group_name_H-M   'P 1'
#
loop_
_entity.id
_entity.type
_entity.pdbx_description
1 polymer ?
#
loop_
_entity_poly.entity_id
_entity_poly.type
_entity_poly.pdbx_seq_one_letter_code
_entity_poly.pdbx_strand_id
1 'polypeptide(L)'
;MLVEFDFAVTQTAYVNAAMDEIPAFRPDGETPAQVQARVDSATPVRLAYVAAKDAIDGARALRRASIETLHDGCVDFAAQGRSRFRKNPALMERFARLPKEDQTFQETMTRAGACAAFWATLPLVGTPPAAFAVGQGTGSLSLAGFEALMAAAGSADTAIPAVDQEFQAAEGDLHVKQAELEDFVTAALEQGRSQFEEGTAEREIIDAIPTAPDGSGGGGGPVPPTIPLPTAPQNGSVGSGNPGSGDVNFDWQPAPAEQEVTDYHIYRDGVLIATVQAPPATIGGFTSGEAVTLTVRGVNAAGEGPDSEPVTGTAG
;
A
#
# COMPACT_ATOMS: atom_id res chain seq x y z
N MET A 1 -9.93 4.81 12.92
CA MET A 1 -10.70 4.33 11.74
C MET A 1 -10.61 2.81 11.56
N LEU A 2 -9.49 2.19 11.08
CA LEU A 2 -9.44 0.72 10.91
C LEU A 2 -9.68 -0.04 12.23
N VAL A 3 -9.20 0.45 13.36
CA VAL A 3 -9.42 -0.19 14.67
C VAL A 3 -10.90 -0.22 15.04
N GLU A 4 -11.63 0.86 14.82
CA GLU A 4 -13.08 0.94 15.08
C GLU A 4 -13.85 0.05 14.09
N PHE A 5 -13.45 0.04 12.81
CA PHE A 5 -14.04 -0.83 11.81
C PHE A 5 -13.84 -2.30 12.14
N ASP A 6 -12.62 -2.72 12.43
CA ASP A 6 -12.30 -4.11 12.79
C ASP A 6 -13.01 -4.52 14.09
N PHE A 7 -13.22 -3.58 15.01
CA PHE A 7 -14.00 -3.80 16.20
C PHE A 7 -15.49 -4.04 15.91
N ALA A 8 -16.11 -3.23 15.03
CA ALA A 8 -17.51 -3.42 14.61
C ALA A 8 -17.71 -4.78 13.91
N VAL A 9 -16.77 -5.21 13.08
CA VAL A 9 -16.76 -6.55 12.46
C VAL A 9 -16.68 -7.63 13.53
N THR A 10 -15.80 -7.48 14.51
CA THR A 10 -15.64 -8.42 15.62
C THR A 10 -16.92 -8.51 16.46
N GLN A 11 -17.53 -7.38 16.82
CA GLN A 11 -18.79 -7.37 17.56
C GLN A 11 -19.92 -8.11 16.79
N THR A 12 -20.01 -7.88 15.48
CA THR A 12 -20.99 -8.58 14.64
C THR A 12 -20.78 -10.10 14.65
N ALA A 13 -19.52 -10.56 14.64
CA ALA A 13 -19.18 -11.97 14.79
C ALA A 13 -19.58 -12.54 16.17
N TYR A 14 -19.44 -11.74 17.24
CA TYR A 14 -19.95 -12.15 18.56
C TYR A 14 -21.48 -12.29 18.60
N VAL A 15 -22.22 -11.38 17.93
CA VAL A 15 -23.67 -11.52 17.79
C VAL A 15 -24.00 -12.82 17.06
N ASN A 16 -23.28 -13.14 16.00
CA ASN A 16 -23.47 -14.40 15.26
C ASN A 16 -23.23 -15.63 16.15
N ALA A 17 -22.15 -15.66 16.91
CA ALA A 17 -21.86 -16.73 17.86
C ALA A 17 -22.96 -16.88 18.94
N ALA A 18 -23.46 -15.77 19.48
CA ALA A 18 -24.57 -15.78 20.42
C ALA A 18 -25.87 -16.36 19.81
N MET A 19 -26.12 -16.13 18.51
CA MET A 19 -27.25 -16.72 17.79
C MET A 19 -27.14 -18.24 17.63
N ASP A 20 -25.94 -18.77 17.54
CA ASP A 20 -25.72 -20.23 17.48
C ASP A 20 -25.95 -20.88 18.84
N GLU A 21 -25.56 -20.20 19.93
CA GLU A 21 -25.78 -20.70 21.30
C GLU A 21 -27.24 -20.54 21.78
N ILE A 22 -27.90 -19.46 21.32
CA ILE A 22 -29.28 -19.12 21.69
C ILE A 22 -30.20 -19.19 20.46
N PRO A 23 -30.78 -20.37 20.12
CA PRO A 23 -31.61 -20.52 18.92
C PRO A 23 -32.83 -19.60 18.85
N ALA A 24 -33.30 -19.07 19.99
CA ALA A 24 -34.41 -18.13 20.06
C ALA A 24 -33.96 -16.67 19.80
N PHE A 25 -32.67 -16.38 19.86
CA PHE A 25 -32.11 -15.04 19.59
C PHE A 25 -31.96 -14.86 18.08
N ARG A 26 -32.77 -13.99 17.50
CA ARG A 26 -32.75 -13.66 16.06
C ARG A 26 -32.90 -12.16 15.90
N PRO A 27 -31.77 -11.38 16.00
CA PRO A 27 -31.80 -9.93 15.81
C PRO A 27 -32.43 -9.59 14.45
N ASP A 28 -33.41 -8.70 14.44
CA ASP A 28 -34.19 -8.30 13.27
C ASP A 28 -34.79 -9.46 12.44
N GLY A 29 -34.90 -10.65 13.06
CA GLY A 29 -35.38 -11.88 12.41
C GLY A 29 -34.32 -12.53 11.49
N GLU A 30 -33.09 -12.08 11.51
CA GLU A 30 -32.01 -12.63 10.68
C GLU A 30 -31.57 -14.02 11.13
N THR A 31 -31.06 -14.78 10.19
CA THR A 31 -30.43 -16.09 10.43
C THR A 31 -28.92 -15.90 10.68
N PRO A 32 -28.23 -16.84 11.36
CA PRO A 32 -26.77 -16.80 11.51
C PRO A 32 -26.03 -16.65 10.17
N ALA A 33 -26.51 -17.31 9.11
CA ALA A 33 -25.91 -17.18 7.77
C ALA A 33 -26.02 -15.77 7.19
N GLN A 34 -27.11 -15.04 7.48
CA GLN A 34 -27.26 -13.65 7.06
C GLN A 34 -26.33 -12.71 7.84
N VAL A 35 -26.19 -12.94 9.14
CA VAL A 35 -25.25 -12.19 9.97
C VAL A 35 -23.78 -12.47 9.55
N GLN A 36 -23.47 -13.74 9.25
CA GLN A 36 -22.16 -14.09 8.70
C GLN A 36 -21.90 -13.37 7.37
N ALA A 37 -22.88 -13.28 6.48
CA ALA A 37 -22.74 -12.56 5.23
C ALA A 37 -22.46 -11.04 5.44
N ARG A 38 -22.96 -10.43 6.53
CA ARG A 38 -22.60 -9.04 6.91
C ARG A 38 -21.10 -8.93 7.26
N VAL A 39 -20.60 -9.87 8.08
CA VAL A 39 -19.17 -9.97 8.43
C VAL A 39 -18.32 -10.17 7.18
N ASP A 40 -18.68 -11.12 6.33
CA ASP A 40 -17.94 -11.43 5.10
C ASP A 40 -17.90 -10.24 4.14
N SER A 41 -18.99 -9.46 4.07
CA SER A 41 -19.07 -8.25 3.22
C SER A 41 -18.18 -7.09 3.71
N ALA A 42 -17.68 -7.12 4.93
CA ALA A 42 -16.77 -6.12 5.46
C ALA A 42 -15.34 -6.28 4.92
N THR A 43 -14.93 -7.52 4.68
CA THR A 43 -13.56 -7.84 4.20
C THR A 43 -13.20 -7.11 2.89
N PRO A 44 -14.00 -7.16 1.81
CA PRO A 44 -13.65 -6.44 0.58
C PRO A 44 -13.60 -4.92 0.76
N VAL A 45 -14.43 -4.34 1.63
CA VAL A 45 -14.43 -2.90 1.92
C VAL A 45 -13.13 -2.51 2.63
N ARG A 46 -12.72 -3.30 3.62
CA ARG A 46 -11.44 -3.10 4.32
C ARG A 46 -10.24 -3.19 3.36
N LEU A 47 -10.22 -4.22 2.51
CA LEU A 47 -9.15 -4.41 1.53
C LEU A 47 -9.09 -3.27 0.52
N ALA A 48 -10.24 -2.79 0.02
CA ALA A 48 -10.30 -1.65 -0.88
C ALA A 48 -9.74 -0.37 -0.23
N TYR A 49 -10.07 -0.11 1.03
CA TYR A 49 -9.51 1.03 1.78
C TYR A 49 -7.98 0.93 1.92
N VAL A 50 -7.47 -0.24 2.31
CA VAL A 50 -6.01 -0.44 2.47
C VAL A 50 -5.30 -0.24 1.13
N ALA A 51 -5.80 -0.83 0.05
CA ALA A 51 -5.23 -0.70 -1.28
C ALA A 51 -5.23 0.77 -1.77
N ALA A 52 -6.34 1.50 -1.57
CA ALA A 52 -6.44 2.91 -1.94
C ALA A 52 -5.50 3.79 -1.09
N LYS A 53 -5.34 3.48 0.20
CA LYS A 53 -4.39 4.15 1.08
C LYS A 53 -2.96 3.95 0.62
N ASP A 54 -2.56 2.74 0.28
CA ASP A 54 -1.23 2.44 -0.21
C ASP A 54 -0.96 3.11 -1.56
N ALA A 55 -1.96 3.16 -2.43
CA ALA A 55 -1.86 3.85 -3.72
C ALA A 55 -1.61 5.36 -3.56
N ILE A 56 -2.34 6.06 -2.67
CA ILE A 56 -2.13 7.49 -2.45
C ILE A 56 -0.78 7.78 -1.77
N ASP A 57 -0.39 6.95 -0.81
CA ASP A 57 0.90 7.08 -0.14
C ASP A 57 2.06 6.84 -1.13
N GLY A 58 1.94 5.85 -2.01
CA GLY A 58 2.88 5.58 -3.11
C GLY A 58 2.96 6.74 -4.11
N ALA A 59 1.83 7.29 -4.55
CA ALA A 59 1.80 8.44 -5.47
C ALA A 59 2.46 9.67 -4.85
N ARG A 60 2.21 9.95 -3.58
CA ARG A 60 2.84 11.05 -2.84
C ARG A 60 4.35 10.85 -2.67
N ALA A 61 4.79 9.60 -2.41
CA ALA A 61 6.21 9.25 -2.33
C ALA A 61 6.92 9.43 -3.68
N LEU A 62 6.32 8.97 -4.77
CA LEU A 62 6.85 9.14 -6.13
C LEU A 62 7.00 10.61 -6.49
N ARG A 63 5.97 11.43 -6.23
CA ARG A 63 6.03 12.89 -6.43
C ARG A 63 7.19 13.51 -5.65
N ARG A 64 7.35 13.14 -4.37
CA ARG A 64 8.44 13.67 -3.52
C ARG A 64 9.81 13.32 -4.10
N ALA A 65 10.03 12.05 -4.46
CA ALA A 65 11.28 11.59 -5.05
C ALA A 65 11.59 12.30 -6.38
N SER A 66 10.57 12.55 -7.21
CA SER A 66 10.72 13.27 -8.47
C SER A 66 11.12 14.73 -8.26
N ILE A 67 10.54 15.40 -7.26
CA ILE A 67 10.92 16.77 -6.87
C ILE A 67 12.36 16.84 -6.42
N GLU A 68 12.78 15.92 -5.54
CA GLU A 68 14.15 15.83 -5.03
C GLU A 68 15.16 15.62 -6.17
N THR A 69 14.86 14.68 -7.07
CA THR A 69 15.71 14.43 -8.26
C THR A 69 15.84 15.66 -9.16
N LEU A 70 14.75 16.42 -9.37
CA LEU A 70 14.79 17.67 -10.14
C LEU A 70 15.57 18.77 -9.42
N HIS A 71 15.39 18.89 -8.10
CA HIS A 71 16.15 19.83 -7.28
C HIS A 71 17.64 19.59 -7.46
N ASP A 72 18.09 18.34 -7.24
CA ASP A 72 19.49 17.96 -7.37
C ASP A 72 20.03 18.23 -8.79
N GLY A 73 19.24 17.89 -9.81
CA GLY A 73 19.57 18.19 -11.20
C GLY A 73 19.76 19.68 -11.47
N CYS A 74 18.94 20.55 -10.87
CA CYS A 74 19.08 22.00 -10.97
C CYS A 74 20.34 22.51 -10.24
N VAL A 75 20.63 21.98 -9.05
CA VAL A 75 21.82 22.32 -8.27
C VAL A 75 23.07 21.93 -9.02
N ASP A 76 23.14 20.72 -9.50
CA ASP A 76 24.28 20.18 -10.25
C ASP A 76 24.49 20.91 -11.58
N PHE A 77 23.41 21.17 -12.34
CA PHE A 77 23.48 21.98 -13.55
C PHE A 77 24.12 23.35 -13.28
N ALA A 78 23.65 24.05 -12.25
CA ALA A 78 24.17 25.37 -11.92
C ALA A 78 25.62 25.31 -11.41
N ALA A 79 25.99 24.31 -10.61
CA ALA A 79 27.35 24.19 -10.05
C ALA A 79 28.36 23.81 -11.14
N GLN A 80 28.09 22.78 -11.94
CA GLN A 80 28.97 22.29 -12.98
C GLN A 80 29.04 23.26 -14.15
N GLY A 81 27.92 23.91 -14.51
CA GLY A 81 27.88 24.94 -15.52
C GLY A 81 28.78 26.16 -15.16
N ARG A 82 28.67 26.66 -13.93
CA ARG A 82 29.54 27.74 -13.44
C ARG A 82 31.01 27.32 -13.48
N SER A 83 31.34 26.13 -13.07
CA SER A 83 32.72 25.63 -13.12
C SER A 83 33.23 25.56 -14.57
N ARG A 84 32.43 25.03 -15.48
CA ARG A 84 32.81 24.80 -16.88
C ARG A 84 32.95 26.09 -17.66
N PHE A 85 32.02 27.03 -17.44
CA PHE A 85 31.97 28.30 -18.18
C PHE A 85 32.54 29.49 -17.42
N ARG A 86 33.34 29.27 -16.36
CA ARG A 86 33.90 30.31 -15.47
C ARG A 86 34.64 31.44 -16.18
N LYS A 87 35.15 31.21 -17.38
CA LYS A 87 35.89 32.21 -18.20
C LYS A 87 34.93 33.03 -19.11
N ASN A 88 33.61 32.75 -19.09
CA ASN A 88 32.64 33.50 -19.89
C ASN A 88 31.74 34.35 -18.98
N PRO A 89 32.01 35.68 -18.84
CA PRO A 89 31.26 36.52 -17.92
C PRO A 89 29.75 36.58 -18.21
N ALA A 90 29.36 36.57 -19.48
CA ALA A 90 27.95 36.63 -19.88
C ALA A 90 27.17 35.37 -19.45
N LEU A 91 27.77 34.18 -19.57
CA LEU A 91 27.17 32.96 -19.06
C LEU A 91 27.14 32.92 -17.53
N MET A 92 28.21 33.41 -16.86
CA MET A 92 28.25 33.48 -15.40
C MET A 92 27.13 34.35 -14.84
N GLU A 93 26.85 35.50 -15.47
CA GLU A 93 25.73 36.35 -15.10
C GLU A 93 24.36 35.63 -15.26
N ARG A 94 24.19 34.87 -16.34
CA ARG A 94 22.96 34.08 -16.54
C ARG A 94 22.80 32.98 -15.48
N PHE A 95 23.86 32.26 -15.12
CA PHE A 95 23.83 31.29 -14.00
C PHE A 95 23.48 31.94 -12.66
N ALA A 96 23.89 33.22 -12.44
CA ALA A 96 23.56 33.93 -11.21
C ALA A 96 22.09 34.35 -11.12
N ARG A 97 21.41 34.49 -12.27
CA ARG A 97 19.99 34.86 -12.38
C ARG A 97 19.02 33.67 -12.35
N LEU A 98 19.49 32.44 -12.32
CA LEU A 98 18.59 31.27 -12.20
C LEU A 98 17.81 31.37 -10.90
N PRO A 99 16.50 31.00 -10.93
CA PRO A 99 15.67 30.91 -9.73
C PRO A 99 16.34 30.02 -8.67
N LYS A 100 16.18 30.35 -7.41
CA LYS A 100 16.77 29.62 -6.27
C LYS A 100 15.71 29.01 -5.38
N GLU A 101 14.49 29.52 -5.47
CA GLU A 101 13.33 29.04 -4.69
C GLU A 101 12.82 27.71 -5.28
N ASP A 102 12.59 26.73 -4.41
CA ASP A 102 12.19 25.37 -4.75
C ASP A 102 11.57 24.63 -3.55
N GLN A 103 10.87 25.36 -2.69
CA GLN A 103 10.21 24.78 -1.52
C GLN A 103 8.88 24.10 -1.86
N THR A 104 8.26 24.52 -2.98
CA THR A 104 7.03 23.96 -3.48
C THR A 104 7.25 23.23 -4.81
N PHE A 105 6.34 22.32 -5.16
CA PHE A 105 6.34 21.66 -6.48
C PHE A 105 6.41 22.67 -7.62
N GLN A 106 5.58 23.72 -7.57
CA GLN A 106 5.51 24.74 -8.62
C GLN A 106 6.81 25.55 -8.74
N GLU A 107 7.44 25.89 -7.63
CA GLU A 107 8.74 26.57 -7.63
C GLU A 107 9.84 25.68 -8.20
N THR A 108 9.88 24.39 -7.81
CA THR A 108 10.85 23.43 -8.36
C THR A 108 10.67 23.27 -9.88
N MET A 109 9.43 23.15 -10.35
CA MET A 109 9.13 23.06 -11.79
C MET A 109 9.50 24.35 -12.54
N THR A 110 9.25 25.52 -11.96
CA THR A 110 9.64 26.82 -12.52
C THR A 110 11.16 26.95 -12.62
N ARG A 111 11.88 26.56 -11.57
CA ARG A 111 13.34 26.52 -11.55
C ARG A 111 13.89 25.54 -12.58
N ALA A 112 13.33 24.33 -12.65
CA ALA A 112 13.73 23.33 -13.63
C ALA A 112 13.52 23.79 -15.06
N GLY A 113 12.37 24.42 -15.36
CA GLY A 113 12.08 25.02 -16.66
C GLY A 113 13.09 26.11 -17.05
N ALA A 114 13.46 26.99 -16.10
CA ALA A 114 14.47 28.00 -16.33
C ALA A 114 15.88 27.38 -16.56
N CYS A 115 16.23 26.31 -15.85
CA CYS A 115 17.46 25.55 -16.06
C CYS A 115 17.47 24.90 -17.43
N ALA A 116 16.41 24.21 -17.83
CA ALA A 116 16.31 23.57 -19.16
C ALA A 116 16.41 24.58 -20.31
N ALA A 117 15.66 25.68 -20.22
CA ALA A 117 15.69 26.76 -21.20
C ALA A 117 17.09 27.40 -21.34
N PHE A 118 17.77 27.56 -20.21
CA PHE A 118 19.16 28.07 -20.24
C PHE A 118 20.12 27.00 -20.80
N TRP A 119 20.00 25.77 -20.38
CA TRP A 119 20.80 24.63 -20.85
C TRP A 119 20.80 24.53 -22.38
N ALA A 120 19.61 24.63 -22.99
CA ALA A 120 19.42 24.60 -24.43
C ALA A 120 20.24 25.66 -25.21
N THR A 121 20.64 26.75 -24.55
CA THR A 121 21.42 27.83 -25.16
C THR A 121 22.93 27.73 -24.93
N LEU A 122 23.40 26.72 -24.19
CA LEU A 122 24.81 26.58 -23.90
C LEU A 122 25.61 26.16 -25.14
N PRO A 123 26.82 26.68 -25.34
CA PRO A 123 27.68 26.26 -26.46
C PRO A 123 28.17 24.83 -26.26
N LEU A 124 28.53 24.18 -27.37
CA LEU A 124 29.21 22.88 -27.33
C LEU A 124 30.52 22.96 -26.55
N VAL A 125 30.88 21.92 -25.84
CA VAL A 125 32.05 21.83 -24.97
C VAL A 125 32.92 20.61 -25.29
N GLY A 126 34.21 20.74 -24.98
CA GLY A 126 35.15 19.62 -25.15
C GLY A 126 35.78 19.48 -26.52
N THR A 127 36.56 18.42 -26.70
CA THR A 127 37.21 18.04 -27.96
C THR A 127 37.08 16.50 -28.11
N PRO A 128 36.26 16.00 -29.04
CA PRO A 128 35.40 16.74 -29.96
C PRO A 128 34.30 17.55 -29.27
N PRO A 129 33.78 18.61 -29.93
CA PRO A 129 32.69 19.41 -29.37
C PRO A 129 31.41 18.55 -29.15
N ALA A 130 30.88 18.60 -27.95
CA ALA A 130 29.66 17.90 -27.56
C ALA A 130 28.69 18.81 -26.77
N ALA A 131 27.43 18.45 -26.65
CA ALA A 131 26.50 19.17 -25.79
C ALA A 131 26.94 19.07 -24.33
N PHE A 132 26.70 20.16 -23.58
CA PHE A 132 26.97 20.16 -22.13
C PHE A 132 26.07 19.13 -21.43
N ALA A 133 26.67 18.30 -20.59
CA ALA A 133 25.96 17.35 -19.75
C ALA A 133 26.47 17.49 -18.30
N VAL A 134 25.62 17.17 -17.35
CA VAL A 134 25.92 17.18 -15.92
C VAL A 134 26.44 15.79 -15.52
N GLY A 135 27.52 15.74 -14.76
CA GLY A 135 28.22 14.50 -14.42
C GLY A 135 29.28 14.10 -15.42
N GLN A 136 29.84 12.91 -15.24
CA GLN A 136 30.87 12.32 -16.11
C GLN A 136 30.57 10.85 -16.40
N GLY A 137 30.91 10.40 -17.60
CA GLY A 137 30.74 9.00 -18.01
C GLY A 137 29.30 8.62 -18.39
N THR A 138 28.99 7.33 -18.23
CA THR A 138 27.69 6.74 -18.63
C THR A 138 26.50 7.18 -17.79
N GLY A 139 26.73 7.81 -16.63
CA GLY A 139 25.72 8.36 -15.76
C GLY A 139 25.48 9.86 -15.91
N SER A 140 26.03 10.51 -16.96
CA SER A 140 25.86 11.96 -17.14
C SER A 140 24.43 12.30 -17.56
N LEU A 141 23.84 13.31 -16.90
CA LEU A 141 22.50 13.83 -17.22
C LEU A 141 22.61 14.79 -18.41
N SER A 142 21.93 14.46 -19.51
CA SER A 142 21.78 15.35 -20.67
C SER A 142 20.57 16.27 -20.50
N LEU A 143 20.47 17.31 -21.35
CA LEU A 143 19.27 18.15 -21.42
C LEU A 143 18.00 17.31 -21.63
N ALA A 144 18.02 16.39 -22.58
CA ALA A 144 16.87 15.53 -22.87
C ALA A 144 16.51 14.63 -21.66
N GLY A 145 17.52 14.12 -20.92
CA GLY A 145 17.31 13.38 -19.69
C GLY A 145 16.68 14.26 -18.61
N PHE A 146 17.13 15.50 -18.48
CA PHE A 146 16.56 16.45 -17.54
C PHE A 146 15.11 16.83 -17.89
N GLU A 147 14.80 17.05 -19.15
CA GLU A 147 13.44 17.29 -19.63
C GLU A 147 12.52 16.08 -19.38
N ALA A 148 13.04 14.85 -19.52
CA ALA A 148 12.32 13.63 -19.18
C ALA A 148 12.00 13.55 -17.67
N LEU A 149 12.93 13.96 -16.79
CA LEU A 149 12.68 14.07 -15.34
C LEU A 149 11.59 15.09 -15.03
N MET A 150 11.58 16.25 -15.71
CA MET A 150 10.51 17.24 -15.57
C MET A 150 9.15 16.69 -15.98
N ALA A 151 9.08 15.95 -17.11
CA ALA A 151 7.87 15.32 -17.57
C ALA A 151 7.36 14.25 -16.58
N ALA A 152 8.28 13.44 -16.03
CA ALA A 152 7.95 12.43 -15.02
C ALA A 152 7.40 13.06 -13.73
N ALA A 153 8.02 14.15 -13.26
CA ALA A 153 7.54 14.89 -12.08
C ALA A 153 6.15 15.51 -12.32
N GLY A 154 5.91 16.08 -13.49
CA GLY A 154 4.59 16.60 -13.88
C GLY A 154 3.53 15.49 -13.93
N SER A 155 3.87 14.31 -14.47
CA SER A 155 2.98 13.16 -14.51
C SER A 155 2.65 12.63 -13.10
N ALA A 156 3.65 12.57 -12.21
CA ALA A 156 3.45 12.16 -10.82
C ALA A 156 2.54 13.12 -10.05
N ASP A 157 2.66 14.44 -10.29
CA ASP A 157 1.79 15.44 -9.66
C ASP A 157 0.35 15.35 -10.18
N THR A 158 0.17 15.19 -11.48
CA THR A 158 -1.17 15.11 -12.11
C THR A 158 -1.90 13.80 -11.79
N ALA A 159 -1.21 12.75 -11.36
CA ALA A 159 -1.84 11.50 -10.94
C ALA A 159 -2.48 11.58 -9.55
N ILE A 160 -1.98 12.45 -8.66
CA ILE A 160 -2.43 12.53 -7.25
C ILE A 160 -3.93 12.77 -7.11
N PRO A 161 -4.57 13.74 -7.81
CA PRO A 161 -6.00 13.99 -7.61
C PRO A 161 -6.91 12.80 -7.88
N ALA A 162 -6.57 11.97 -8.89
CA ALA A 162 -7.35 10.78 -9.21
C ALA A 162 -7.25 9.72 -8.10
N VAL A 163 -6.02 9.44 -7.63
CA VAL A 163 -5.77 8.47 -6.56
C VAL A 163 -6.33 8.98 -5.21
N ASP A 164 -6.29 10.29 -4.96
CA ASP A 164 -6.89 10.89 -3.77
C ASP A 164 -8.43 10.75 -3.78
N GLN A 165 -9.06 10.90 -4.94
CA GLN A 165 -10.50 10.67 -5.09
C GLN A 165 -10.87 9.20 -4.83
N GLU A 166 -10.08 8.25 -5.32
CA GLU A 166 -10.27 6.82 -5.07
C GLU A 166 -10.11 6.50 -3.58
N PHE A 167 -9.12 7.09 -2.92
CA PHE A 167 -8.93 6.93 -1.48
C PHE A 167 -10.11 7.50 -0.68
N GLN A 168 -10.59 8.71 -0.99
CA GLN A 168 -11.76 9.30 -0.34
C GLN A 168 -13.03 8.48 -0.54
N ALA A 169 -13.22 7.87 -1.71
CA ALA A 169 -14.35 6.98 -1.97
C ALA A 169 -14.26 5.71 -1.10
N ALA A 170 -13.10 5.06 -1.07
CA ALA A 170 -12.87 3.86 -0.24
C ALA A 170 -13.00 4.16 1.27
N GLU A 171 -12.58 5.34 1.71
CA GLU A 171 -12.77 5.82 3.08
C GLU A 171 -14.26 6.02 3.41
N GLY A 172 -15.02 6.60 2.48
CA GLY A 172 -16.46 6.75 2.61
C GLY A 172 -17.18 5.41 2.71
N ASP A 173 -16.84 4.45 1.86
CA ASP A 173 -17.41 3.10 1.89
C ASP A 173 -17.10 2.37 3.21
N LEU A 174 -15.87 2.55 3.75
CA LEU A 174 -15.48 2.00 5.04
C LEU A 174 -16.35 2.56 6.18
N HIS A 175 -16.57 3.88 6.20
CA HIS A 175 -17.42 4.53 7.21
C HIS A 175 -18.88 4.08 7.13
N VAL A 176 -19.42 3.97 5.91
CA VAL A 176 -20.80 3.50 5.71
C VAL A 176 -20.95 2.07 6.24
N LYS A 177 -19.98 1.19 5.91
CA LYS A 177 -20.01 -0.19 6.36
C LYS A 177 -19.82 -0.32 7.86
N GLN A 178 -18.94 0.48 8.47
CA GLN A 178 -18.77 0.54 9.91
C GLN A 178 -20.09 0.93 10.61
N ALA A 179 -20.74 2.01 10.17
CA ALA A 179 -22.00 2.46 10.74
C ALA A 179 -23.10 1.39 10.62
N GLU A 180 -23.19 0.70 9.46
CA GLU A 180 -24.14 -0.42 9.27
C GLU A 180 -23.94 -1.54 10.30
N LEU A 181 -22.67 -1.91 10.57
CA LEU A 181 -22.35 -2.97 11.53
C LEU A 181 -22.64 -2.52 12.97
N GLU A 182 -22.26 -1.29 13.33
CA GLU A 182 -22.50 -0.72 14.66
C GLU A 182 -24.00 -0.60 14.96
N ASP A 183 -24.80 -0.14 14.01
CA ASP A 183 -26.26 -0.05 14.13
C ASP A 183 -26.88 -1.43 14.34
N PHE A 184 -26.43 -2.43 13.54
CA PHE A 184 -26.89 -3.81 13.69
C PHE A 184 -26.54 -4.37 15.08
N VAL A 185 -25.31 -4.21 15.57
CA VAL A 185 -24.89 -4.69 16.89
C VAL A 185 -25.70 -4.02 17.98
N THR A 186 -25.92 -2.71 17.89
CA THR A 186 -26.70 -1.95 18.88
C THR A 186 -28.13 -2.48 18.94
N ALA A 187 -28.79 -2.65 17.78
CA ALA A 187 -30.14 -3.22 17.73
C ALA A 187 -30.20 -4.66 18.27
N ALA A 188 -29.20 -5.48 17.95
CA ALA A 188 -29.11 -6.85 18.45
C ALA A 188 -28.97 -6.91 19.97
N LEU A 189 -28.11 -6.06 20.55
CA LEU A 189 -27.95 -5.96 22.01
C LEU A 189 -29.21 -5.48 22.69
N GLU A 190 -29.90 -4.48 22.18
CA GLU A 190 -31.17 -3.98 22.72
C GLU A 190 -32.26 -5.06 22.67
N GLN A 191 -32.38 -5.76 21.54
CA GLN A 191 -33.32 -6.84 21.38
C GLN A 191 -33.02 -7.99 22.35
N GLY A 192 -31.76 -8.44 22.43
CA GLY A 192 -31.38 -9.53 23.34
C GLY A 192 -31.64 -9.17 24.80
N ARG A 193 -31.33 -7.94 25.19
CA ARG A 193 -31.59 -7.44 26.56
C ARG A 193 -33.07 -7.30 26.89
N SER A 194 -33.91 -7.03 25.91
CA SER A 194 -35.37 -6.99 26.12
C SER A 194 -36.02 -8.36 26.09
N GLN A 195 -35.45 -9.32 25.37
CA GLN A 195 -36.03 -10.67 25.19
C GLN A 195 -35.69 -11.60 26.35
N PHE A 196 -34.51 -11.47 26.96
CA PHE A 196 -34.04 -12.35 28.04
C PHE A 196 -33.94 -11.61 29.36
N GLU A 197 -34.48 -12.25 30.44
CA GLU A 197 -34.47 -11.67 31.80
C GLU A 197 -33.03 -11.63 32.36
N GLU A 198 -32.74 -10.63 33.18
CA GLU A 198 -31.47 -10.48 33.88
C GLU A 198 -31.18 -11.71 34.76
N GLY A 199 -29.96 -12.25 34.70
CA GLY A 199 -29.52 -13.43 35.46
C GLY A 199 -29.86 -14.76 34.77
N THR A 200 -30.43 -14.76 33.55
CA THR A 200 -30.52 -15.97 32.72
C THR A 200 -29.21 -16.21 31.97
N ALA A 201 -28.93 -17.50 31.64
CA ALA A 201 -27.74 -17.85 30.86
C ALA A 201 -27.70 -17.17 29.48
N GLU A 202 -28.85 -17.03 28.85
CA GLU A 202 -29.00 -16.32 27.56
C GLU A 202 -28.66 -14.85 27.69
N ARG A 203 -29.09 -14.20 28.77
CA ARG A 203 -28.79 -12.80 29.02
C ARG A 203 -27.29 -12.60 29.30
N GLU A 204 -26.64 -13.49 30.03
CA GLU A 204 -25.21 -13.44 30.30
C GLU A 204 -24.40 -13.53 29.00
N ILE A 205 -24.83 -14.36 28.02
CA ILE A 205 -24.20 -14.45 26.69
C ILE A 205 -24.33 -13.13 25.93
N ILE A 206 -25.52 -12.49 25.95
CA ILE A 206 -25.74 -11.20 25.29
C ILE A 206 -24.89 -10.08 25.92
N ASP A 207 -24.85 -10.02 27.25
CA ASP A 207 -24.09 -8.99 27.97
C ASP A 207 -22.58 -9.19 27.90
N ALA A 208 -22.13 -10.36 27.47
CA ALA A 208 -20.72 -10.66 27.21
C ALA A 208 -20.21 -10.16 25.85
N ILE A 209 -21.10 -9.74 24.94
CA ILE A 209 -20.69 -9.13 23.67
C ILE A 209 -19.93 -7.82 23.98
N PRO A 210 -18.69 -7.64 23.48
CA PRO A 210 -17.87 -6.46 23.79
C PRO A 210 -18.56 -5.17 23.34
N THR A 211 -18.52 -4.12 24.18
CA THR A 211 -19.11 -2.80 23.86
C THR A 211 -18.06 -1.70 23.70
N ALA A 212 -16.78 -2.01 23.94
CA ALA A 212 -15.66 -1.08 23.76
C ALA A 212 -14.44 -1.78 23.13
N PRO A 213 -13.65 -1.07 22.29
CA PRO A 213 -12.49 -1.65 21.59
C PRO A 213 -11.37 -2.15 22.51
N ASP A 214 -11.32 -1.67 23.74
CA ASP A 214 -10.30 -1.99 24.75
C ASP A 214 -10.65 -3.18 25.65
N GLY A 215 -11.78 -3.85 25.37
CA GLY A 215 -12.23 -4.99 26.18
C GLY A 215 -12.70 -4.63 27.60
N SER A 216 -12.94 -3.34 27.90
CA SER A 216 -13.40 -2.87 29.21
C SER A 216 -14.88 -3.15 29.49
N GLY A 217 -15.59 -3.74 28.55
CA GLY A 217 -16.99 -4.15 28.67
C GLY A 217 -17.12 -5.66 28.89
N GLY A 218 -17.49 -6.08 30.10
CA GLY A 218 -18.08 -7.35 30.50
C GLY A 218 -17.28 -8.63 30.24
N GLY A 219 -17.16 -9.44 31.27
CA GLY A 219 -16.36 -10.66 31.24
C GLY A 219 -16.93 -11.77 30.38
N GLY A 220 -16.02 -12.51 29.75
CA GLY A 220 -16.12 -13.96 29.56
C GLY A 220 -17.26 -14.55 28.72
N GLY A 221 -17.75 -13.83 27.71
CA GLY A 221 -18.65 -14.42 26.71
C GLY A 221 -17.93 -15.36 25.76
N PRO A 222 -18.66 -16.15 24.94
CA PRO A 222 -18.08 -17.00 23.93
C PRO A 222 -17.19 -16.17 23.04
N VAL A 223 -15.90 -16.46 23.07
CA VAL A 223 -14.94 -15.84 22.17
C VAL A 223 -15.29 -16.38 20.78
N PRO A 224 -15.61 -15.54 19.76
CA PRO A 224 -15.66 -16.03 18.41
C PRO A 224 -14.33 -16.73 18.15
N PRO A 225 -14.31 -17.81 17.38
CA PRO A 225 -13.05 -18.42 16.99
C PRO A 225 -12.21 -17.32 16.36
N THR A 226 -11.27 -16.79 17.10
CA THR A 226 -10.31 -15.82 16.60
C THR A 226 -9.46 -16.58 15.61
N ILE A 227 -9.76 -16.40 14.32
CA ILE A 227 -8.83 -16.83 13.29
C ILE A 227 -7.55 -16.02 13.56
N PRO A 228 -6.46 -16.65 14.00
CA PRO A 228 -5.23 -15.92 14.26
C PRO A 228 -4.71 -15.34 12.93
N LEU A 229 -4.03 -14.20 12.99
CA LEU A 229 -3.26 -13.74 11.84
C LEU A 229 -2.36 -14.88 11.34
N PRO A 230 -2.23 -15.07 10.02
CA PRO A 230 -1.34 -16.08 9.49
C PRO A 230 0.08 -15.93 10.06
N THR A 231 0.71 -17.05 10.37
CA THR A 231 2.14 -17.04 10.68
C THR A 231 2.95 -16.82 9.40
N ALA A 232 4.18 -16.30 9.55
CA ALA A 232 5.07 -16.15 8.41
C ALA A 232 5.24 -17.48 7.65
N PRO A 233 5.00 -17.52 6.33
CA PRO A 233 5.29 -18.71 5.52
C PRO A 233 6.75 -19.14 5.66
N GLN A 234 7.00 -20.46 5.72
CA GLN A 234 8.30 -21.02 6.00
C GLN A 234 8.88 -21.73 4.77
N ASN A 235 10.18 -22.05 4.82
CA ASN A 235 10.86 -22.88 3.81
C ASN A 235 10.71 -22.35 2.38
N GLY A 236 10.76 -21.01 2.21
CA GLY A 236 10.73 -20.39 0.89
C GLY A 236 11.92 -20.84 0.03
N SER A 237 11.67 -21.04 -1.27
CA SER A 237 12.69 -21.27 -2.28
C SER A 237 12.33 -20.60 -3.61
N VAL A 238 13.32 -20.01 -4.28
CA VAL A 238 13.16 -19.40 -5.60
C VAL A 238 14.01 -20.16 -6.60
N GLY A 239 13.36 -20.85 -7.52
CA GLY A 239 13.99 -21.52 -8.66
C GLY A 239 13.87 -20.66 -9.94
N SER A 240 14.78 -20.87 -10.89
CA SER A 240 14.64 -20.26 -12.22
C SER A 240 13.37 -20.76 -12.89
N GLY A 241 12.69 -19.85 -13.58
CA GLY A 241 11.61 -20.17 -14.52
C GLY A 241 12.14 -20.80 -15.81
N ASN A 242 11.34 -20.73 -16.88
CA ASN A 242 11.81 -21.20 -18.19
C ASN A 242 12.94 -20.29 -18.71
N PRO A 243 14.00 -20.85 -19.29
CA PRO A 243 15.11 -20.06 -19.82
C PRO A 243 14.65 -18.98 -20.80
N GLY A 244 15.01 -17.74 -20.56
CA GLY A 244 14.66 -16.59 -21.41
C GLY A 244 13.25 -16.02 -21.20
N SER A 245 12.46 -16.57 -20.27
CA SER A 245 11.09 -16.06 -20.00
C SER A 245 11.06 -14.83 -19.08
N GLY A 246 12.10 -14.63 -18.26
CA GLY A 246 12.10 -13.65 -17.19
C GLY A 246 11.17 -14.02 -16.04
N ASP A 247 10.92 -15.32 -15.84
CA ASP A 247 10.09 -15.83 -14.76
C ASP A 247 10.94 -16.46 -13.65
N VAL A 248 10.37 -16.51 -12.44
CA VAL A 248 10.88 -17.32 -11.32
C VAL A 248 9.78 -18.24 -10.82
N ASN A 249 10.16 -19.42 -10.37
CA ASN A 249 9.27 -20.33 -9.63
C ASN A 249 9.51 -20.12 -8.15
N PHE A 250 8.53 -19.56 -7.44
CA PHE A 250 8.58 -19.33 -6.01
C PHE A 250 7.74 -20.39 -5.29
N ASP A 251 8.36 -21.09 -4.37
CA ASP A 251 7.71 -22.13 -3.56
C ASP A 251 7.93 -21.84 -2.07
N TRP A 252 6.95 -22.20 -1.25
CA TRP A 252 6.99 -22.07 0.21
C TRP A 252 6.08 -23.11 0.86
N GLN A 253 6.27 -23.34 2.15
CA GLN A 253 5.36 -24.16 2.93
C GLN A 253 4.07 -23.39 3.21
N PRO A 254 2.89 -23.92 2.80
CA PRO A 254 1.62 -23.26 3.10
C PRO A 254 1.39 -23.18 4.61
N ALA A 255 0.63 -22.18 5.03
CA ALA A 255 0.21 -22.02 6.41
C ALA A 255 -0.62 -23.24 6.87
N PRO A 256 -0.60 -23.57 8.18
CA PRO A 256 -1.49 -24.59 8.75
C PRO A 256 -2.98 -24.31 8.43
N ALA A 257 -3.74 -25.38 8.18
CA ALA A 257 -5.13 -25.27 7.76
C ALA A 257 -6.02 -24.52 8.77
N GLU A 258 -5.69 -24.58 10.06
CA GLU A 258 -6.37 -23.87 11.14
C GLU A 258 -6.21 -22.34 11.09
N GLN A 259 -5.32 -21.82 10.26
CA GLN A 259 -5.15 -20.39 10.04
C GLN A 259 -6.01 -19.85 8.89
N GLU A 260 -6.72 -20.72 8.17
CA GLU A 260 -7.68 -20.39 7.10
C GLU A 260 -7.14 -19.37 6.10
N VAL A 261 -5.87 -19.51 5.69
CA VAL A 261 -5.25 -18.62 4.69
C VAL A 261 -5.94 -18.82 3.35
N THR A 262 -6.47 -17.73 2.80
CA THR A 262 -7.19 -17.71 1.52
C THR A 262 -6.29 -17.32 0.37
N ASP A 263 -5.31 -16.45 0.63
CA ASP A 263 -4.42 -15.90 -0.38
C ASP A 263 -3.01 -15.73 0.17
N TYR A 264 -2.04 -15.63 -0.74
CA TYR A 264 -0.66 -15.26 -0.43
C TYR A 264 -0.27 -14.05 -1.26
N HIS A 265 0.24 -13.02 -0.59
CA HIS A 265 0.79 -11.83 -1.21
C HIS A 265 2.30 -11.97 -1.35
N ILE A 266 2.80 -11.78 -2.58
CA ILE A 266 4.24 -11.88 -2.89
C ILE A 266 4.80 -10.48 -3.10
N TYR A 267 5.88 -10.19 -2.40
CA TYR A 267 6.53 -8.88 -2.39
C TYR A 267 7.94 -8.96 -2.96
N ARG A 268 8.32 -7.90 -3.66
CA ARG A 268 9.70 -7.61 -4.05
C ARG A 268 10.07 -6.22 -3.50
N ASP A 269 11.13 -6.16 -2.71
CA ASP A 269 11.60 -4.89 -2.10
C ASP A 269 10.48 -4.10 -1.38
N GLY A 270 9.57 -4.83 -0.72
CA GLY A 270 8.40 -4.27 -0.02
C GLY A 270 7.23 -3.86 -0.91
N VAL A 271 7.31 -4.09 -2.22
CA VAL A 271 6.22 -3.82 -3.18
C VAL A 271 5.48 -5.11 -3.52
N LEU A 272 4.16 -5.11 -3.37
CA LEU A 272 3.30 -6.24 -3.78
C LEU A 272 3.37 -6.40 -5.31
N ILE A 273 3.77 -7.59 -5.75
CA ILE A 273 3.91 -7.90 -7.19
C ILE A 273 2.97 -9.01 -7.67
N ALA A 274 2.47 -9.85 -6.77
CA ALA A 274 1.51 -10.90 -7.11
C ALA A 274 0.65 -11.31 -5.91
N THR A 275 -0.57 -11.78 -6.20
CA THR A 275 -1.46 -12.45 -5.25
C THR A 275 -1.79 -13.83 -5.81
N VAL A 276 -1.62 -14.88 -5.00
CA VAL A 276 -1.85 -16.28 -5.40
C VAL A 276 -2.54 -17.04 -4.26
N GLN A 277 -3.28 -18.10 -4.59
CA GLN A 277 -4.04 -18.87 -3.60
C GLN A 277 -3.23 -19.98 -2.92
N ALA A 278 -2.18 -20.46 -3.56
CA ALA A 278 -1.36 -21.55 -3.03
C ALA A 278 0.04 -21.58 -3.65
N PRO A 279 1.07 -22.13 -2.95
CA PRO A 279 2.34 -22.51 -3.55
C PRO A 279 2.22 -23.78 -4.42
N PRO A 280 3.14 -23.98 -5.39
CA PRO A 280 4.12 -23.02 -5.88
C PRO A 280 3.50 -21.98 -6.84
N ALA A 281 4.14 -20.83 -7.02
CA ALA A 281 3.71 -19.79 -7.95
C ALA A 281 4.81 -19.46 -8.95
N THR A 282 4.42 -19.19 -10.21
CA THR A 282 5.30 -18.65 -11.24
C THR A 282 5.09 -17.15 -11.33
N ILE A 283 6.13 -16.38 -11.08
CA ILE A 283 6.10 -14.91 -11.07
C ILE A 283 6.94 -14.42 -12.24
N GLY A 284 6.33 -13.67 -13.12
CA GLY A 284 6.96 -13.11 -14.32
C GLY A 284 7.23 -11.61 -14.23
N GLY A 285 7.79 -11.07 -15.32
CA GLY A 285 8.04 -9.64 -15.47
C GLY A 285 9.44 -9.19 -15.07
N PHE A 286 10.36 -10.13 -14.86
CA PHE A 286 11.77 -9.85 -14.61
C PHE A 286 12.61 -9.93 -15.88
N THR A 287 13.84 -9.42 -15.84
CA THR A 287 14.79 -9.61 -16.91
C THR A 287 15.46 -10.97 -16.75
N SER A 288 15.57 -11.77 -17.85
CA SER A 288 16.31 -13.04 -17.83
C SER A 288 17.72 -12.85 -17.26
N GLY A 289 18.10 -13.67 -16.31
CA GLY A 289 19.37 -13.59 -15.57
C GLY A 289 19.38 -12.57 -14.40
N GLU A 290 18.27 -11.88 -14.14
CA GLU A 290 18.15 -10.94 -13.03
C GLU A 290 18.10 -11.67 -11.69
N ALA A 291 18.84 -11.18 -10.70
CA ALA A 291 18.72 -11.65 -9.33
C ALA A 291 17.46 -11.00 -8.69
N VAL A 292 16.55 -11.85 -8.20
CA VAL A 292 15.26 -11.43 -7.63
C VAL A 292 15.17 -11.89 -6.18
N THR A 293 14.88 -10.98 -5.26
CA THR A 293 14.62 -11.30 -3.85
C THR A 293 13.14 -11.09 -3.56
N LEU A 294 12.50 -12.14 -3.03
CA LEU A 294 11.07 -12.18 -2.77
C LEU A 294 10.78 -12.51 -1.30
N THR A 295 9.69 -11.94 -0.78
CA THR A 295 9.04 -12.36 0.46
C THR A 295 7.58 -12.69 0.18
N VAL A 296 6.95 -13.48 1.06
CA VAL A 296 5.54 -13.86 0.94
C VAL A 296 4.86 -13.72 2.30
N ARG A 297 3.59 -13.28 2.27
CA ARG A 297 2.71 -13.20 3.45
C ARG A 297 1.46 -14.00 3.19
N GLY A 298 0.97 -14.69 4.21
CA GLY A 298 -0.38 -15.29 4.18
C GLY A 298 -1.44 -14.24 4.50
N VAL A 299 -2.61 -14.40 3.89
CA VAL A 299 -3.78 -13.52 4.11
C VAL A 299 -4.96 -14.38 4.51
N ASN A 300 -5.67 -14.01 5.56
CA ASN A 300 -6.93 -14.63 5.99
C ASN A 300 -7.95 -13.56 6.41
N ALA A 301 -9.10 -13.96 6.92
CA ALA A 301 -10.14 -13.03 7.36
C ALA A 301 -9.70 -12.11 8.52
N ALA A 302 -8.67 -12.48 9.30
CA ALA A 302 -8.12 -11.64 10.35
C ALA A 302 -7.12 -10.60 9.80
N GLY A 303 -6.63 -10.78 8.58
CA GLY A 303 -5.73 -9.85 7.91
C GLY A 303 -4.49 -10.52 7.33
N GLU A 304 -3.49 -9.70 7.00
CA GLU A 304 -2.22 -10.11 6.44
C GLU A 304 -1.20 -10.42 7.56
N GLY A 305 -0.56 -11.58 7.45
CA GLY A 305 0.48 -12.02 8.37
C GLY A 305 1.83 -11.36 8.14
N PRO A 306 2.86 -11.70 8.93
CA PRO A 306 4.22 -11.18 8.75
C PRO A 306 4.90 -11.76 7.51
N ASP A 307 5.95 -11.06 7.05
CA ASP A 307 6.82 -11.51 5.95
C ASP A 307 7.48 -12.86 6.27
N SER A 308 7.62 -13.69 5.23
CA SER A 308 8.58 -14.81 5.26
C SER A 308 10.02 -14.30 5.34
N GLU A 309 10.95 -15.19 5.63
CA GLU A 309 12.37 -14.91 5.34
C GLU A 309 12.53 -14.57 3.85
N PRO A 310 13.34 -13.53 3.51
CA PRO A 310 13.59 -13.16 2.13
C PRO A 310 14.38 -14.26 1.40
N VAL A 311 13.95 -14.62 0.20
CA VAL A 311 14.57 -15.65 -0.62
C VAL A 311 15.01 -15.05 -1.95
N THR A 312 16.26 -15.33 -2.34
CA THR A 312 16.84 -14.83 -3.58
C THR A 312 17.03 -15.95 -4.60
N GLY A 313 16.62 -15.70 -5.84
CA GLY A 313 16.85 -16.57 -7.00
C GLY A 313 17.21 -15.79 -8.24
N THR A 314 17.32 -16.48 -9.38
CA THR A 314 17.64 -15.86 -10.68
C THR A 314 16.51 -16.13 -11.66
N ALA A 315 16.02 -15.08 -12.32
CA ALA A 315 14.99 -15.19 -13.36
C ALA A 315 15.51 -15.99 -14.59
N GLY A 316 14.64 -16.85 -15.12
CA GLY A 316 14.97 -17.75 -16.23
C GLY A 316 15.13 -17.06 -17.58
#